data_178efcea770d65ebfe5146e61315af51
#
_entry.id   178efcea770d65ebfe5146e61315af51
#
_cell.length_a   1.000
_cell.length_b   1.000
_cell.length_c   1.000
_cell.angle_alpha   90.00
_cell.angle_beta   90.00
_cell.angle_gamma   90.00
#
_symmetry.space_group_name_H-M   'P 1'
#
loop_
_entity.id
_entity.type
_entity.pdbx_description
1 polymer ?
#
loop_
_entity_poly.entity_id
_entity_poly.type
_entity_poly.pdbx_seq_one_letter_code
_entity_poly.pdbx_strand_id
1 'polypeptide(L)'
;MEREAVLVGIDVGTSKVCALIGEVGRDGRLTIMGHGTVPTTGLKKSAVVNIEQTVRSITDAVERAERLSGWKIDRGFVGVGGEHVESMNSTGQVAVTAHHREVTHEDINRAIEVARAVNIPNSREELHAIRRGFTVDGQEGVKDPLGMSALRLEVEAHIITASATAVQNLTKCVQMAGVKIDELVVNGLASAEAVLMEAEKEQGVAVVDIGAGTTDLVMFSEGSPFHTAVLKVGGSNVTNDIAIGARTHLATAEELKVRHGTCDLRNVTDDEIAIATPGEEPRQVSRRELCEIIEARMRETFEMLAGEMARGGRGLLPAGVILTGGGSQLAGIAELGREVLRMPVRVSGPQGMGGLVDTISDPSYATAIGLLRWGAIQVAEGEPAYESAPGSGGLVGRLRGAIRSIFP
;
A
#
# COMPACT_ATOMS: atom_id res chain seq x y z
N MET A 1 -4.22 17.68 -28.33
CA MET A 1 -4.51 18.38 -27.05
C MET A 1 -4.63 17.27 -26.03
N GLU A 2 -3.55 17.00 -25.32
CA GLU A 2 -3.54 16.05 -24.21
C GLU A 2 -4.43 16.60 -23.10
N ARG A 3 -5.41 15.81 -22.70
CA ARG A 3 -6.40 16.19 -21.69
C ARG A 3 -5.77 16.00 -20.29
N GLU A 4 -6.05 16.93 -19.40
CA GLU A 4 -5.86 16.75 -17.98
C GLU A 4 -6.66 15.51 -17.55
N ALA A 5 -6.04 14.57 -16.86
CA ALA A 5 -6.68 13.32 -16.46
C ALA A 5 -7.19 13.44 -15.01
N VAL A 6 -8.46 13.16 -14.81
CA VAL A 6 -9.04 13.05 -13.47
C VAL A 6 -8.97 11.61 -13.01
N LEU A 7 -8.39 11.38 -11.85
CA LEU A 7 -8.16 10.08 -11.24
C LEU A 7 -8.91 9.98 -9.91
N VAL A 8 -9.31 8.76 -9.57
CA VAL A 8 -9.97 8.45 -8.31
C VAL A 8 -9.21 7.32 -7.62
N GLY A 9 -8.90 7.52 -6.34
CA GLY A 9 -8.32 6.51 -5.45
C GLY A 9 -9.27 6.21 -4.29
N ILE A 10 -9.54 4.94 -4.04
CA ILE A 10 -10.39 4.49 -2.93
C ILE A 10 -9.61 3.52 -2.06
N ASP A 11 -9.22 3.99 -0.88
CA ASP A 11 -8.62 3.17 0.18
C ASP A 11 -9.71 2.67 1.12
N VAL A 12 -9.90 1.35 1.15
CA VAL A 12 -10.88 0.68 2.02
C VAL A 12 -10.15 0.07 3.21
N GLY A 13 -9.79 0.93 4.18
CA GLY A 13 -9.00 0.56 5.35
C GLY A 13 -9.83 0.04 6.52
N THR A 14 -9.17 -0.57 7.52
CA THR A 14 -9.83 -1.14 8.71
C THR A 14 -10.46 -0.06 9.61
N SER A 15 -9.89 1.13 9.71
CA SER A 15 -10.41 2.22 10.57
C SER A 15 -11.19 3.27 9.80
N LYS A 16 -10.82 3.52 8.55
CA LYS A 16 -11.47 4.51 7.69
C LYS A 16 -11.52 4.04 6.24
N VAL A 17 -12.56 4.48 5.53
CA VAL A 17 -12.59 4.49 4.06
C VAL A 17 -12.25 5.90 3.61
N CYS A 18 -11.34 6.02 2.65
CA CYS A 18 -10.92 7.28 2.06
C CYS A 18 -11.11 7.24 0.55
N ALA A 19 -11.90 8.16 0.00
CA ALA A 19 -12.02 8.38 -1.44
C ALA A 19 -11.38 9.72 -1.79
N LEU A 20 -10.47 9.73 -2.76
CA LEU A 20 -9.79 10.93 -3.24
C LEU A 20 -10.06 11.13 -4.73
N ILE A 21 -10.22 12.39 -5.13
CA ILE A 21 -10.30 12.82 -6.53
C ILE A 21 -9.11 13.74 -6.78
N GLY A 22 -8.29 13.41 -7.77
CA GLY A 22 -7.13 14.18 -8.16
C GLY A 22 -7.09 14.42 -9.66
N GLU A 23 -6.50 15.54 -10.06
CA GLU A 23 -6.23 15.90 -11.44
C GLU A 23 -4.72 15.85 -11.68
N VAL A 24 -4.33 15.21 -12.76
CA VAL A 24 -2.94 15.18 -13.21
C VAL A 24 -2.78 16.25 -14.29
N GLY A 25 -1.99 17.27 -13.95
CA GLY A 25 -1.64 18.36 -14.88
C GLY A 25 -0.71 17.88 -15.99
N ARG A 26 -0.53 18.71 -17.02
CA ARG A 26 0.38 18.45 -18.15
C ARG A 26 1.85 18.32 -17.74
N ASP A 27 2.19 18.86 -16.60
CA ASP A 27 3.52 18.78 -15.97
C ASP A 27 3.69 17.53 -15.11
N GLY A 28 2.71 16.60 -15.11
CA GLY A 28 2.67 15.40 -14.30
C GLY A 28 2.35 15.65 -12.81
N ARG A 29 2.05 16.90 -12.44
CA ARG A 29 1.75 17.26 -11.05
C ARG A 29 0.34 16.84 -10.67
N LEU A 30 0.22 16.10 -9.57
CA LEU A 30 -1.06 15.70 -9.00
C LEU A 30 -1.63 16.83 -8.13
N THR A 31 -2.85 17.25 -8.43
CA THR A 31 -3.62 18.24 -7.67
C THR A 31 -4.87 17.60 -7.09
N ILE A 32 -5.05 17.65 -5.78
CA ILE A 32 -6.21 17.07 -5.11
C ILE A 32 -7.38 18.03 -5.15
N MET A 33 -8.48 17.58 -5.75
CA MET A 33 -9.71 18.35 -5.95
C MET A 33 -10.79 18.03 -4.92
N GLY A 34 -10.83 16.80 -4.42
CA GLY A 34 -11.83 16.38 -3.45
C GLY A 34 -11.39 15.19 -2.63
N HIS A 35 -11.89 15.13 -1.40
CA HIS A 35 -11.69 14.01 -0.51
C HIS A 35 -12.94 13.68 0.29
N GLY A 36 -13.12 12.41 0.58
CA GLY A 36 -14.15 11.93 1.50
C GLY A 36 -13.56 10.87 2.41
N THR A 37 -13.60 11.12 3.71
CA THR A 37 -13.10 10.19 4.74
C THR A 37 -14.21 9.90 5.73
N VAL A 38 -14.47 8.62 5.96
CA VAL A 38 -15.48 8.14 6.91
C VAL A 38 -14.93 6.99 7.76
N PRO A 39 -15.39 6.82 9.00
CA PRO A 39 -15.07 5.62 9.77
C PRO A 39 -15.55 4.37 9.04
N THR A 40 -14.73 3.33 9.04
CA THR A 40 -15.09 2.05 8.45
C THR A 40 -15.94 1.23 9.42
N THR A 41 -16.99 0.63 8.87
CA THR A 41 -17.74 -0.45 9.50
C THR A 41 -17.78 -1.64 8.55
N GLY A 42 -17.80 -2.86 9.08
CA GLY A 42 -17.87 -4.08 8.26
C GLY A 42 -16.53 -4.65 7.78
N LEU A 43 -15.39 -4.07 8.20
CA LEU A 43 -14.06 -4.65 7.98
C LEU A 43 -13.39 -5.06 9.29
N LYS A 44 -12.59 -6.14 9.22
CA LYS A 44 -11.72 -6.56 10.31
C LYS A 44 -10.38 -7.01 9.72
N LYS A 45 -9.28 -6.37 10.13
CA LYS A 45 -7.93 -6.65 9.60
C LYS A 45 -7.89 -6.66 8.06
N SER A 46 -8.46 -5.62 7.47
CA SER A 46 -8.59 -5.42 6.01
C SER A 46 -9.42 -6.48 5.27
N ALA A 47 -10.10 -7.39 5.97
CA ALA A 47 -11.04 -8.34 5.37
C ALA A 47 -12.49 -7.88 5.55
N VAL A 48 -13.30 -8.01 4.51
CA VAL A 48 -14.75 -7.72 4.55
C VAL A 48 -15.45 -8.79 5.40
N VAL A 49 -16.04 -8.39 6.52
CA VAL A 49 -16.83 -9.25 7.41
C VAL A 49 -18.33 -8.95 7.36
N ASN A 50 -18.71 -7.77 6.81
CA ASN A 50 -20.09 -7.40 6.56
C ASN A 50 -20.18 -6.54 5.29
N ILE A 51 -20.75 -7.10 4.24
CA ILE A 51 -20.84 -6.45 2.91
C ILE A 51 -21.68 -5.16 3.00
N GLU A 52 -22.86 -5.20 3.60
CA GLU A 52 -23.78 -4.05 3.64
C GLU A 52 -23.16 -2.84 4.36
N GLN A 53 -22.51 -3.07 5.50
CA GLN A 53 -21.82 -2.02 6.25
C GLN A 53 -20.63 -1.46 5.46
N THR A 54 -19.85 -2.32 4.80
CA THR A 54 -18.72 -1.89 3.98
C THR A 54 -19.19 -1.06 2.78
N VAL A 55 -20.24 -1.50 2.08
CA VAL A 55 -20.85 -0.73 0.97
C VAL A 55 -21.26 0.65 1.44
N ARG A 56 -21.93 0.75 2.59
CA ARG A 56 -22.38 2.02 3.18
C ARG A 56 -21.21 2.97 3.45
N SER A 57 -20.13 2.46 4.07
CA SER A 57 -18.91 3.26 4.33
C SER A 57 -18.25 3.73 3.03
N ILE A 58 -18.21 2.89 1.98
CA ILE A 58 -17.65 3.28 0.66
C ILE A 58 -18.55 4.36 0.02
N THR A 59 -19.86 4.16 0.01
CA THR A 59 -20.82 5.13 -0.57
C THR A 59 -20.70 6.49 0.12
N ASP A 60 -20.67 6.51 1.46
CA ASP A 60 -20.55 7.75 2.23
C ASP A 60 -19.22 8.50 1.95
N ALA A 61 -18.11 7.76 1.76
CA ALA A 61 -16.81 8.36 1.41
C ALA A 61 -16.84 8.94 -0.01
N VAL A 62 -17.35 8.18 -0.98
CA VAL A 62 -17.52 8.60 -2.38
C VAL A 62 -18.39 9.86 -2.46
N GLU A 63 -19.56 9.87 -1.86
CA GLU A 63 -20.45 11.04 -1.86
C GLU A 63 -19.83 12.28 -1.24
N ARG A 64 -19.00 12.13 -0.20
CA ARG A 64 -18.28 13.27 0.40
C ARG A 64 -17.23 13.84 -0.54
N ALA A 65 -16.45 12.98 -1.21
CA ALA A 65 -15.46 13.39 -2.19
C ALA A 65 -16.11 14.11 -3.38
N GLU A 66 -17.23 13.57 -3.89
CA GLU A 66 -18.02 14.17 -4.98
C GLU A 66 -18.58 15.54 -4.60
N ARG A 67 -19.13 15.68 -3.40
CA ARG A 67 -19.67 16.98 -2.93
C ARG A 67 -18.59 18.06 -2.82
N LEU A 68 -17.39 17.67 -2.43
CA LEU A 68 -16.28 18.64 -2.27
C LEU A 68 -15.69 19.06 -3.61
N SER A 69 -15.53 18.13 -4.54
CA SER A 69 -14.91 18.38 -5.86
C SER A 69 -15.90 18.87 -6.92
N GLY A 70 -17.20 18.57 -6.76
CA GLY A 70 -18.22 18.74 -7.81
C GLY A 70 -18.14 17.68 -8.93
N TRP A 71 -17.23 16.73 -8.87
CA TRP A 71 -17.08 15.63 -9.83
C TRP A 71 -17.83 14.39 -9.40
N LYS A 72 -18.35 13.62 -10.37
CA LYS A 72 -18.94 12.32 -10.13
C LYS A 72 -17.91 11.19 -10.27
N ILE A 73 -17.94 10.25 -9.32
CA ILE A 73 -17.08 9.06 -9.30
C ILE A 73 -17.84 7.90 -9.95
N ASP A 74 -17.42 7.48 -11.12
CA ASP A 74 -17.95 6.30 -11.81
C ASP A 74 -16.94 5.14 -11.84
N ARG A 75 -15.65 5.42 -11.67
CA ARG A 75 -14.55 4.46 -11.67
C ARG A 75 -13.34 4.94 -10.87
N GLY A 76 -12.43 4.04 -10.53
CA GLY A 76 -11.19 4.41 -9.83
C GLY A 76 -10.31 3.22 -9.46
N PHE A 77 -9.12 3.55 -8.93
CA PHE A 77 -8.15 2.61 -8.37
C PHE A 77 -8.54 2.28 -6.93
N VAL A 78 -8.49 1.00 -6.59
CA VAL A 78 -8.94 0.53 -5.27
C VAL A 78 -7.83 -0.20 -4.55
N GLY A 79 -7.57 0.20 -3.30
CA GLY A 79 -6.57 -0.44 -2.45
C GLY A 79 -6.99 -1.84 -1.98
N VAL A 80 -6.07 -2.79 -2.05
CA VAL A 80 -6.21 -4.15 -1.51
C VAL A 80 -5.16 -4.39 -0.46
N GLY A 81 -5.57 -4.72 0.75
CA GLY A 81 -4.69 -5.09 1.87
C GLY A 81 -5.21 -6.31 2.61
N GLY A 82 -4.43 -6.76 3.58
CA GLY A 82 -4.79 -7.88 4.43
C GLY A 82 -3.83 -9.05 4.37
N GLU A 83 -3.88 -9.90 5.40
CA GLU A 83 -2.98 -11.04 5.60
C GLU A 83 -2.99 -12.10 4.49
N HIS A 84 -3.97 -12.03 3.60
CA HIS A 84 -4.10 -12.92 2.45
C HIS A 84 -3.25 -12.49 1.25
N VAL A 85 -2.58 -11.34 1.32
CA VAL A 85 -1.61 -10.88 0.33
C VAL A 85 -0.28 -11.60 0.57
N GLU A 86 0.25 -12.24 -0.46
CA GLU A 86 1.53 -12.95 -0.45
C GLU A 86 2.29 -12.63 -1.72
N SER A 87 3.61 -12.66 -1.65
CA SER A 87 4.46 -12.44 -2.81
C SER A 87 5.47 -13.56 -3.01
N MET A 88 5.89 -13.71 -4.26
CA MET A 88 6.98 -14.59 -4.68
C MET A 88 7.73 -13.97 -5.85
N ASN A 89 9.01 -14.31 -5.99
CA ASN A 89 9.77 -13.98 -7.19
C ASN A 89 9.84 -15.19 -8.10
N SER A 90 9.73 -14.96 -9.40
CA SER A 90 9.80 -15.99 -10.43
C SER A 90 10.70 -15.52 -11.57
N THR A 91 11.40 -16.46 -12.18
CA THR A 91 12.27 -16.19 -13.34
C THR A 91 11.71 -16.87 -14.58
N GLY A 92 11.57 -16.10 -15.65
CA GLY A 92 11.22 -16.60 -16.98
C GLY A 92 12.43 -16.55 -17.90
N GLN A 93 12.69 -17.65 -18.60
CA GLN A 93 13.83 -17.76 -19.51
C GLN A 93 13.36 -18.19 -20.89
N VAL A 94 13.85 -17.52 -21.93
CA VAL A 94 13.57 -17.84 -23.32
C VAL A 94 14.85 -17.79 -24.17
N ALA A 95 14.85 -18.59 -25.25
CA ALA A 95 15.86 -18.44 -26.29
C ALA A 95 15.49 -17.28 -27.22
N VAL A 96 16.47 -16.44 -27.60
CA VAL A 96 16.32 -15.40 -28.61
C VAL A 96 16.41 -16.05 -29.99
N THR A 97 15.32 -15.96 -30.76
CA THR A 97 15.16 -16.71 -32.03
C THR A 97 15.22 -15.83 -33.28
N ALA A 98 15.36 -14.51 -33.12
CA ALA A 98 15.40 -13.59 -34.22
C ALA A 98 16.61 -13.82 -35.16
N HIS A 99 16.47 -13.47 -36.44
CA HIS A 99 17.46 -13.75 -37.52
C HIS A 99 18.87 -13.19 -37.23
N HIS A 100 18.98 -12.12 -36.41
CA HIS A 100 20.24 -11.50 -36.01
C HIS A 100 20.60 -11.76 -34.56
N ARG A 101 19.84 -12.63 -33.85
CA ARG A 101 20.00 -12.86 -32.42
C ARG A 101 19.89 -11.57 -31.57
N GLU A 102 19.12 -10.61 -32.04
CA GLU A 102 18.80 -9.40 -31.31
C GLU A 102 17.49 -9.61 -30.54
N VAL A 103 17.47 -9.18 -29.28
CA VAL A 103 16.30 -9.25 -28.41
C VAL A 103 15.19 -8.37 -28.98
N THR A 104 14.02 -8.93 -29.15
CA THR A 104 12.82 -8.26 -29.64
C THR A 104 11.80 -8.07 -28.52
N HIS A 105 10.79 -7.21 -28.74
CA HIS A 105 9.65 -7.08 -27.85
C HIS A 105 8.90 -8.42 -27.66
N GLU A 106 8.86 -9.27 -28.69
CA GLU A 106 8.24 -10.60 -28.59
C GLU A 106 9.02 -11.52 -27.65
N ASP A 107 10.36 -11.47 -27.67
CA ASP A 107 11.20 -12.24 -26.74
C ASP A 107 10.99 -11.77 -25.30
N ILE A 108 10.92 -10.45 -25.09
CA ILE A 108 10.65 -9.85 -23.77
C ILE A 108 9.28 -10.33 -23.24
N ASN A 109 8.24 -10.22 -24.07
CA ASN A 109 6.89 -10.64 -23.69
C ASN A 109 6.82 -12.14 -23.38
N ARG A 110 7.47 -12.97 -24.18
CA ARG A 110 7.56 -14.42 -23.93
C ARG A 110 8.28 -14.72 -22.60
N ALA A 111 9.37 -14.03 -22.31
CA ALA A 111 10.10 -14.21 -21.04
C ALA A 111 9.22 -13.85 -19.84
N ILE A 112 8.48 -12.74 -19.92
CA ILE A 112 7.52 -12.31 -18.90
C ILE A 112 6.39 -13.35 -18.73
N GLU A 113 5.83 -13.86 -19.82
CA GLU A 113 4.78 -14.90 -19.76
C GLU A 113 5.30 -16.18 -19.09
N VAL A 114 6.53 -16.58 -19.39
CA VAL A 114 7.17 -17.72 -18.72
C VAL A 114 7.37 -17.45 -17.22
N ALA A 115 7.82 -16.25 -16.84
CA ALA A 115 7.96 -15.87 -15.43
C ALA A 115 6.61 -15.90 -14.69
N ARG A 116 5.52 -15.53 -15.36
CA ARG A 116 4.15 -15.56 -14.81
C ARG A 116 3.52 -16.95 -14.76
N ALA A 117 4.05 -17.92 -15.51
CA ALA A 117 3.51 -19.28 -15.58
C ALA A 117 3.80 -20.10 -14.32
N VAL A 118 3.75 -19.44 -13.14
CA VAL A 118 3.85 -20.11 -11.84
C VAL A 118 2.52 -20.76 -11.47
N ASN A 119 2.59 -21.85 -10.74
CA ASN A 119 1.37 -22.54 -10.29
C ASN A 119 0.73 -21.77 -9.12
N ILE A 120 -0.19 -20.86 -9.44
CA ILE A 120 -1.01 -20.14 -8.46
C ILE A 120 -2.23 -21.03 -8.13
N PRO A 121 -2.46 -21.39 -6.85
CA PRO A 121 -3.65 -22.15 -6.46
C PRO A 121 -4.95 -21.44 -6.86
N ASN A 122 -5.99 -22.17 -7.23
CA ASN A 122 -7.30 -21.62 -7.63
C ASN A 122 -7.99 -20.76 -6.52
N SER A 123 -7.57 -20.91 -5.27
CA SER A 123 -8.02 -20.08 -4.15
C SER A 123 -7.36 -18.69 -4.09
N ARG A 124 -6.38 -18.43 -4.95
CA ARG A 124 -5.63 -17.19 -5.03
C ARG A 124 -5.79 -16.55 -6.41
N GLU A 125 -5.67 -15.24 -6.46
CA GLU A 125 -5.71 -14.43 -7.67
C GLU A 125 -4.42 -13.60 -7.76
N GLU A 126 -3.80 -13.53 -8.93
CA GLU A 126 -2.68 -12.64 -9.21
C GLU A 126 -3.19 -11.21 -9.24
N LEU A 127 -2.61 -10.33 -8.41
CA LEU A 127 -2.90 -8.90 -8.42
C LEU A 127 -1.87 -8.14 -9.25
N HIS A 128 -0.59 -8.47 -9.06
CA HIS A 128 0.52 -7.80 -9.76
C HIS A 128 1.57 -8.82 -10.18
N ALA A 129 2.17 -8.59 -11.36
CA ALA A 129 3.40 -9.21 -11.81
C ALA A 129 4.36 -8.09 -12.27
N ILE A 130 5.25 -7.69 -11.39
CA ILE A 130 6.13 -6.53 -11.57
C ILE A 130 7.49 -7.04 -12.05
N ARG A 131 7.93 -6.58 -13.21
CA ARG A 131 9.26 -6.85 -13.74
C ARG A 131 10.33 -6.20 -12.85
N ARG A 132 11.37 -6.95 -12.50
CA ARG A 132 12.49 -6.46 -11.70
C ARG A 132 13.72 -6.12 -12.55
N GLY A 133 14.08 -6.97 -13.48
CA GLY A 133 15.24 -6.76 -14.34
C GLY A 133 15.41 -7.91 -15.34
N PHE A 134 16.39 -7.76 -16.23
CA PHE A 134 16.74 -8.78 -17.19
C PHE A 134 18.17 -9.28 -16.97
N THR A 135 18.36 -10.55 -17.38
CA THR A 135 19.70 -11.15 -17.53
C THR A 135 19.84 -11.59 -19.00
N VAL A 136 20.89 -11.08 -19.65
CA VAL A 136 21.18 -11.35 -21.07
C VAL A 136 22.45 -12.17 -21.15
N ASP A 137 22.35 -13.43 -21.61
CA ASP A 137 23.47 -14.39 -21.67
C ASP A 137 24.30 -14.50 -20.38
N GLY A 138 23.64 -14.35 -19.20
CA GLY A 138 24.27 -14.38 -17.88
C GLY A 138 24.76 -13.02 -17.39
N GLN A 139 24.60 -11.95 -18.14
CA GLN A 139 24.84 -10.57 -17.67
C GLN A 139 23.59 -10.07 -16.95
N GLU A 140 23.67 -9.96 -15.64
CA GLU A 140 22.60 -9.44 -14.78
C GLU A 140 22.51 -7.91 -14.82
N GLY A 141 21.41 -7.34 -14.30
CA GLY A 141 21.21 -5.89 -14.14
C GLY A 141 20.91 -5.14 -15.41
N VAL A 142 20.49 -5.82 -16.47
CA VAL A 142 20.06 -5.17 -17.72
C VAL A 142 18.65 -4.61 -17.52
N LYS A 143 18.50 -3.27 -17.63
CA LYS A 143 17.20 -2.59 -17.52
C LYS A 143 16.38 -2.70 -18.80
N ASP A 144 17.00 -2.47 -19.96
CA ASP A 144 16.38 -2.61 -21.26
C ASP A 144 17.23 -3.50 -22.19
N PRO A 145 16.79 -4.73 -22.46
CA PRO A 145 17.52 -5.66 -23.33
C PRO A 145 17.20 -5.48 -24.82
N LEU A 146 16.26 -4.60 -25.19
CA LEU A 146 15.80 -4.45 -26.57
C LEU A 146 16.95 -4.11 -27.52
N GLY A 147 17.09 -4.89 -28.63
CA GLY A 147 18.14 -4.71 -29.61
C GLY A 147 19.52 -5.25 -29.19
N MET A 148 19.67 -5.77 -27.97
CA MET A 148 20.91 -6.43 -27.55
C MET A 148 21.07 -7.78 -28.26
N SER A 149 22.30 -8.10 -28.70
CA SER A 149 22.59 -9.43 -29.24
C SER A 149 22.67 -10.45 -28.10
N ALA A 150 21.87 -11.52 -28.20
CA ALA A 150 21.78 -12.55 -27.18
C ALA A 150 21.36 -13.90 -27.73
N LEU A 151 21.74 -14.95 -27.02
CA LEU A 151 21.21 -16.30 -27.21
C LEU A 151 20.07 -16.59 -26.25
N ARG A 152 20.13 -16.02 -25.05
CA ARG A 152 19.22 -16.27 -23.93
C ARG A 152 18.84 -14.98 -23.23
N LEU A 153 17.54 -14.80 -23.05
CA LEU A 153 16.96 -13.71 -22.26
C LEU A 153 16.26 -14.32 -21.04
N GLU A 154 16.58 -13.78 -19.87
CA GLU A 154 15.89 -14.09 -18.61
C GLU A 154 15.26 -12.81 -18.06
N VAL A 155 14.09 -12.92 -17.43
CA VAL A 155 13.44 -11.85 -16.68
C VAL A 155 13.10 -12.34 -15.28
N GLU A 156 13.34 -11.53 -14.27
CA GLU A 156 12.83 -11.74 -12.93
C GLU A 156 11.57 -10.92 -12.73
N ALA A 157 10.51 -11.56 -12.22
CA ALA A 157 9.22 -10.92 -11.91
C ALA A 157 8.87 -11.11 -10.43
N HIS A 158 8.43 -10.04 -9.79
CA HIS A 158 7.82 -10.05 -8.46
C HIS A 158 6.31 -10.23 -8.62
N ILE A 159 5.79 -11.37 -8.21
CA ILE A 159 4.39 -11.75 -8.34
C ILE A 159 3.70 -11.60 -7.00
N ILE A 160 2.62 -10.82 -6.97
CA ILE A 160 1.83 -10.60 -5.76
C ILE A 160 0.45 -11.21 -5.98
N THR A 161 0.04 -12.05 -5.07
CA THR A 161 -1.24 -12.74 -5.10
C THR A 161 -2.06 -12.46 -3.85
N ALA A 162 -3.37 -12.62 -3.94
CA ALA A 162 -4.27 -12.50 -2.80
C ALA A 162 -5.34 -13.60 -2.82
N SER A 163 -6.05 -13.79 -1.71
CA SER A 163 -7.21 -14.69 -1.66
C SER A 163 -8.28 -14.24 -2.66
N ALA A 164 -8.66 -15.11 -3.60
CA ALA A 164 -9.68 -14.83 -4.59
C ALA A 164 -11.02 -14.44 -3.94
N THR A 165 -11.41 -15.10 -2.84
CA THR A 165 -12.63 -14.78 -2.10
C THR A 165 -12.56 -13.38 -1.46
N ALA A 166 -11.42 -12.99 -0.88
CA ALA A 166 -11.26 -11.67 -0.28
C ALA A 166 -11.34 -10.57 -1.35
N VAL A 167 -10.67 -10.76 -2.47
CA VAL A 167 -10.70 -9.85 -3.64
C VAL A 167 -12.13 -9.71 -4.18
N GLN A 168 -12.83 -10.82 -4.37
CA GLN A 168 -14.22 -10.83 -4.86
C GLN A 168 -15.17 -10.09 -3.91
N ASN A 169 -15.04 -10.28 -2.58
CA ASN A 169 -15.87 -9.58 -1.61
C ASN A 169 -15.63 -8.08 -1.63
N LEU A 170 -14.37 -7.62 -1.70
CA LEU A 170 -14.03 -6.20 -1.83
C LEU A 170 -14.57 -5.63 -3.14
N THR A 171 -14.30 -6.30 -4.27
CA THR A 171 -14.81 -5.92 -5.60
C THR A 171 -16.32 -5.75 -5.59
N LYS A 172 -17.05 -6.71 -5.00
CA LYS A 172 -18.50 -6.65 -4.86
C LYS A 172 -18.95 -5.42 -4.05
N CYS A 173 -18.27 -5.11 -2.94
CA CYS A 173 -18.61 -3.94 -2.13
C CYS A 173 -18.44 -2.63 -2.91
N VAL A 174 -17.32 -2.48 -3.63
CA VAL A 174 -17.04 -1.28 -4.44
C VAL A 174 -18.06 -1.13 -5.59
N GLN A 175 -18.36 -2.22 -6.30
CA GLN A 175 -19.33 -2.22 -7.39
C GLN A 175 -20.76 -1.93 -6.89
N MET A 176 -21.15 -2.46 -5.73
CA MET A 176 -22.43 -2.15 -5.10
C MET A 176 -22.53 -0.69 -4.63
N ALA A 177 -21.40 -0.04 -4.32
CA ALA A 177 -21.33 1.40 -4.06
C ALA A 177 -21.38 2.25 -5.35
N GLY A 178 -21.53 1.63 -6.53
CA GLY A 178 -21.69 2.31 -7.82
C GLY A 178 -20.38 2.64 -8.53
N VAL A 179 -19.23 2.17 -8.03
CA VAL A 179 -17.91 2.48 -8.61
C VAL A 179 -17.38 1.28 -9.40
N LYS A 180 -16.94 1.50 -10.64
CA LYS A 180 -16.19 0.54 -11.44
C LYS A 180 -14.74 0.56 -11.00
N ILE A 181 -14.10 -0.60 -10.96
CA ILE A 181 -12.70 -0.72 -10.59
C ILE A 181 -11.84 -0.68 -11.86
N ASP A 182 -10.94 0.30 -11.93
CA ASP A 182 -9.92 0.38 -12.96
C ASP A 182 -8.85 -0.67 -12.71
N GLU A 183 -8.33 -0.68 -11.49
CA GLU A 183 -7.36 -1.65 -11.03
C GLU A 183 -7.43 -1.81 -9.50
N LEU A 184 -7.11 -3.02 -9.04
CA LEU A 184 -6.87 -3.34 -7.64
C LEU A 184 -5.37 -3.22 -7.36
N VAL A 185 -5.00 -2.32 -6.47
CA VAL A 185 -3.59 -2.05 -6.14
C VAL A 185 -3.30 -2.47 -4.71
N VAL A 186 -2.23 -3.23 -4.49
CA VAL A 186 -1.80 -3.63 -3.14
C VAL A 186 -1.43 -2.39 -2.32
N ASN A 187 -2.00 -2.26 -1.13
CA ASN A 187 -1.85 -1.06 -0.27
C ASN A 187 -0.40 -0.66 -0.05
N GLY A 188 0.48 -1.62 0.25
CA GLY A 188 1.89 -1.34 0.45
C GLY A 188 2.59 -0.75 -0.78
N LEU A 189 2.23 -1.19 -2.00
CA LEU A 189 2.74 -0.61 -3.25
C LEU A 189 2.22 0.82 -3.41
N ALA A 190 0.91 1.02 -3.21
CA ALA A 190 0.32 2.36 -3.28
C ALA A 190 0.98 3.31 -2.28
N SER A 191 1.12 2.89 -1.01
CA SER A 191 1.78 3.71 0.02
C SER A 191 3.23 4.04 -0.34
N ALA A 192 3.96 3.10 -0.96
CA ALA A 192 5.32 3.33 -1.43
C ALA A 192 5.37 4.45 -2.49
N GLU A 193 4.46 4.46 -3.46
CA GLU A 193 4.36 5.54 -4.46
C GLU A 193 4.10 6.92 -3.84
N ALA A 194 3.44 6.97 -2.70
CA ALA A 194 3.17 8.23 -2.01
C ALA A 194 4.37 8.81 -1.24
N VAL A 195 5.28 7.96 -0.74
CA VAL A 195 6.28 8.36 0.27
C VAL A 195 7.74 8.19 -0.16
N LEU A 196 8.00 7.42 -1.24
CA LEU A 196 9.35 7.15 -1.74
C LEU A 196 9.78 8.13 -2.84
N MET A 197 11.09 8.38 -2.86
CA MET A 197 11.78 8.95 -4.03
C MET A 197 12.40 7.81 -4.85
N GLU A 198 12.53 8.01 -6.16
CA GLU A 198 13.13 7.01 -7.08
C GLU A 198 14.56 6.61 -6.64
N ALA A 199 15.36 7.57 -6.17
CA ALA A 199 16.71 7.30 -5.65
C ALA A 199 16.71 6.33 -4.46
N GLU A 200 15.68 6.36 -3.61
CA GLU A 200 15.55 5.42 -2.47
C GLU A 200 15.19 4.02 -2.95
N LYS A 201 14.28 3.91 -3.95
CA LYS A 201 13.94 2.62 -4.57
C LYS A 201 15.17 1.96 -5.22
N GLU A 202 16.00 2.77 -5.91
CA GLU A 202 17.26 2.29 -6.52
C GLU A 202 18.27 1.81 -5.48
N GLN A 203 18.47 2.57 -4.40
CA GLN A 203 19.45 2.24 -3.36
C GLN A 203 19.07 1.05 -2.49
N GLY A 204 17.79 0.74 -2.42
CA GLY A 204 17.25 -0.27 -1.52
C GLY A 204 16.65 0.33 -0.25
N VAL A 205 15.33 0.17 -0.11
CA VAL A 205 14.51 0.74 0.98
C VAL A 205 13.35 -0.18 1.32
N ALA A 206 12.92 -0.16 2.58
CA ALA A 206 11.65 -0.75 2.97
C ALA A 206 10.62 0.34 3.28
N VAL A 207 9.41 0.18 2.80
CA VAL A 207 8.23 0.94 3.25
C VAL A 207 7.40 0.06 4.16
N VAL A 208 7.02 0.63 5.30
CA VAL A 208 6.19 -0.01 6.31
C VAL A 208 4.97 0.88 6.56
N ASP A 209 3.83 0.47 6.04
CA ASP A 209 2.54 1.15 6.29
C ASP A 209 1.87 0.52 7.51
N ILE A 210 1.90 1.23 8.63
CA ILE A 210 1.28 0.79 9.89
C ILE A 210 -0.16 1.28 9.90
N GLY A 211 -1.07 0.45 9.41
CA GLY A 211 -2.49 0.70 9.44
C GLY A 211 -3.12 0.41 10.81
N ALA A 212 -4.45 0.44 10.88
CA ALA A 212 -5.17 0.09 12.10
C ALA A 212 -5.19 -1.43 12.34
N GLY A 213 -5.45 -2.23 11.31
CA GLY A 213 -5.62 -3.68 11.43
C GLY A 213 -4.43 -4.51 10.99
N THR A 214 -3.63 -3.97 10.09
CA THR A 214 -2.48 -4.62 9.44
C THR A 214 -1.30 -3.66 9.35
N THR A 215 -0.13 -4.24 9.13
CA THR A 215 1.09 -3.52 8.76
C THR A 215 1.58 -4.11 7.45
N ASP A 216 1.63 -3.29 6.42
CA ASP A 216 2.05 -3.68 5.07
C ASP A 216 3.54 -3.34 4.90
N LEU A 217 4.32 -4.31 4.43
CA LEU A 217 5.76 -4.19 4.15
C LEU A 217 5.99 -4.37 2.65
N VAL A 218 6.73 -3.44 2.05
CA VAL A 218 7.28 -3.60 0.69
C VAL A 218 8.75 -3.20 0.70
N MET A 219 9.61 -4.06 0.15
CA MET A 219 11.04 -3.83 0.05
C MET A 219 11.42 -3.64 -1.41
N PHE A 220 12.17 -2.58 -1.68
CA PHE A 220 12.66 -2.20 -3.00
C PHE A 220 14.18 -2.33 -3.08
N SER A 221 14.68 -2.72 -4.25
CA SER A 221 16.08 -2.68 -4.63
C SER A 221 16.17 -2.55 -6.15
N GLU A 222 17.15 -1.78 -6.64
CA GLU A 222 17.36 -1.55 -8.08
C GLU A 222 16.10 -0.98 -8.77
N GLY A 223 15.36 -0.14 -8.01
CA GLY A 223 14.15 0.51 -8.49
C GLY A 223 12.87 -0.33 -8.40
N SER A 224 12.94 -1.64 -8.13
CA SER A 224 11.80 -2.56 -8.19
C SER A 224 11.49 -3.22 -6.85
N PRO A 225 10.21 -3.53 -6.55
CA PRO A 225 9.87 -4.31 -5.36
C PRO A 225 10.36 -5.75 -5.52
N PHE A 226 10.91 -6.31 -4.43
CA PHE A 226 11.37 -7.70 -4.42
C PHE A 226 10.80 -8.54 -3.28
N HIS A 227 10.18 -7.89 -2.29
CA HIS A 227 9.49 -8.58 -1.21
C HIS A 227 8.29 -7.76 -0.76
N THR A 228 7.13 -8.40 -0.67
CA THR A 228 5.88 -7.80 -0.21
C THR A 228 5.23 -8.74 0.80
N ALA A 229 4.90 -8.22 1.97
CA ALA A 229 4.28 -8.99 3.04
C ALA A 229 3.30 -8.14 3.85
N VAL A 230 2.34 -8.79 4.49
CA VAL A 230 1.37 -8.13 5.37
C VAL A 230 1.36 -8.82 6.73
N LEU A 231 1.64 -8.07 7.79
CA LEU A 231 1.57 -8.53 9.16
C LEU A 231 0.18 -8.29 9.75
N LYS A 232 -0.34 -9.25 10.53
CA LYS A 232 -1.66 -9.20 11.21
C LYS A 232 -1.70 -8.30 12.45
N VAL A 233 -0.86 -7.28 12.50
CA VAL A 233 -0.71 -6.35 13.62
C VAL A 233 -0.79 -4.93 13.11
N GLY A 234 -1.42 -4.04 13.91
CA GLY A 234 -1.55 -2.63 13.58
C GLY A 234 -1.98 -1.82 14.80
N GLY A 235 -2.33 -0.56 14.61
CA GLY A 235 -2.67 0.39 15.69
C GLY A 235 -3.81 -0.06 16.59
N SER A 236 -4.76 -0.86 16.09
CA SER A 236 -5.84 -1.41 16.89
C SER A 236 -5.37 -2.46 17.91
N ASN A 237 -4.24 -3.12 17.67
CA ASN A 237 -3.65 -4.03 18.66
C ASN A 237 -3.16 -3.23 19.87
N VAL A 238 -2.49 -2.09 19.64
CA VAL A 238 -2.09 -1.16 20.71
C VAL A 238 -3.30 -0.68 21.49
N THR A 239 -4.38 -0.28 20.80
CA THR A 239 -5.64 0.15 21.44
C THR A 239 -6.25 -0.94 22.30
N ASN A 240 -6.26 -2.19 21.82
CA ASN A 240 -6.75 -3.34 22.60
C ASN A 240 -5.91 -3.59 23.87
N ASP A 241 -4.58 -3.51 23.75
CA ASP A 241 -3.70 -3.72 24.91
C ASP A 241 -3.89 -2.64 25.95
N ILE A 242 -4.05 -1.37 25.54
CA ILE A 242 -4.40 -0.26 26.44
C ILE A 242 -5.77 -0.50 27.10
N ALA A 243 -6.78 -0.93 26.33
CA ALA A 243 -8.10 -1.20 26.87
C ALA A 243 -8.07 -2.27 27.97
N ILE A 244 -7.26 -3.32 27.77
CA ILE A 244 -7.06 -4.40 28.75
C ILE A 244 -6.26 -3.88 29.97
N GLY A 245 -5.09 -3.27 29.74
CA GLY A 245 -4.19 -2.80 30.80
C GLY A 245 -4.82 -1.69 31.65
N ALA A 246 -5.41 -0.69 31.00
CA ALA A 246 -6.12 0.38 31.67
C ALA A 246 -7.56 0.01 32.06
N ARG A 247 -8.06 -1.19 31.76
CA ARG A 247 -9.43 -1.69 32.04
C ARG A 247 -10.50 -0.68 31.60
N THR A 248 -10.45 -0.22 30.36
CA THR A 248 -11.34 0.81 29.81
C THR A 248 -11.96 0.38 28.47
N HIS A 249 -12.93 1.16 27.97
CA HIS A 249 -13.51 0.90 26.65
C HIS A 249 -12.53 1.23 25.52
N LEU A 250 -12.68 0.54 24.37
CA LEU A 250 -11.82 0.74 23.19
C LEU A 250 -11.76 2.20 22.73
N ALA A 251 -12.89 2.92 22.79
CA ALA A 251 -12.93 4.32 22.40
C ALA A 251 -12.06 5.20 23.29
N THR A 252 -12.13 5.00 24.63
CA THR A 252 -11.29 5.69 25.60
C THR A 252 -9.82 5.30 25.44
N ALA A 253 -9.54 4.00 25.22
CA ALA A 253 -8.18 3.51 24.96
C ALA A 253 -7.57 4.14 23.69
N GLU A 254 -8.35 4.30 22.63
CA GLU A 254 -7.92 4.98 21.41
C GLU A 254 -7.61 6.46 21.68
N GLU A 255 -8.45 7.15 22.43
CA GLU A 255 -8.21 8.53 22.84
C GLU A 255 -6.94 8.67 23.68
N LEU A 256 -6.71 7.78 24.65
CA LEU A 256 -5.50 7.74 25.47
C LEU A 256 -4.26 7.54 24.59
N LYS A 257 -4.30 6.58 23.66
CA LYS A 257 -3.21 6.31 22.70
C LYS A 257 -2.86 7.54 21.89
N VAL A 258 -3.86 8.21 21.30
CA VAL A 258 -3.65 9.34 20.39
C VAL A 258 -3.17 10.58 21.13
N ARG A 259 -3.71 10.87 22.31
CA ARG A 259 -3.42 12.12 23.04
C ARG A 259 -2.20 12.04 23.96
N HIS A 260 -1.95 10.88 24.55
CA HIS A 260 -0.97 10.73 25.62
C HIS A 260 0.11 9.68 25.36
N GLY A 261 -0.07 8.87 24.28
CA GLY A 261 0.82 7.77 23.95
C GLY A 261 2.15 8.20 23.35
N THR A 262 3.20 7.48 23.74
CA THR A 262 4.53 7.56 23.09
C THR A 262 5.24 6.23 23.17
N CYS A 263 6.11 5.97 22.18
CA CYS A 263 7.05 4.85 22.18
C CYS A 263 8.38 5.19 22.88
N ASP A 264 8.62 6.47 23.24
CA ASP A 264 9.84 6.92 23.91
C ASP A 264 9.62 7.09 25.42
N LEU A 265 10.05 6.10 26.20
CA LEU A 265 9.87 6.08 27.65
C LEU A 265 10.84 6.99 28.41
N ARG A 266 11.91 7.50 27.77
CA ARG A 266 12.96 8.29 28.43
C ARG A 266 12.47 9.61 28.99
N ASN A 267 11.47 10.20 28.33
CA ASN A 267 10.92 11.52 28.65
C ASN A 267 9.48 11.44 29.18
N VAL A 268 9.00 10.27 29.54
CA VAL A 268 7.64 10.11 30.09
C VAL A 268 7.67 10.48 31.57
N THR A 269 6.87 11.49 31.91
CA THR A 269 6.59 11.88 33.30
C THR A 269 5.60 10.87 33.93
N ASP A 270 5.68 10.71 35.24
CA ASP A 270 4.79 9.82 36.00
C ASP A 270 3.49 10.55 36.37
N ASP A 271 2.84 11.14 35.36
CA ASP A 271 1.60 11.91 35.53
C ASP A 271 0.41 10.97 35.50
N GLU A 272 -0.62 11.32 36.27
CA GLU A 272 -1.91 10.66 36.27
C GLU A 272 -2.84 11.29 35.21
N ILE A 273 -3.42 10.46 34.35
CA ILE A 273 -4.40 10.87 33.34
C ILE A 273 -5.80 10.54 33.86
N ALA A 274 -6.64 11.55 34.01
CA ALA A 274 -8.03 11.35 34.37
C ALA A 274 -8.80 10.77 33.18
N ILE A 275 -9.44 9.62 33.38
CA ILE A 275 -10.35 9.02 32.40
C ILE A 275 -11.77 9.01 32.95
N ALA A 276 -12.71 9.44 32.11
CA ALA A 276 -14.14 9.37 32.38
C ALA A 276 -14.77 8.39 31.38
N THR A 277 -15.19 7.23 31.86
CA THR A 277 -15.92 6.28 31.06
C THR A 277 -17.42 6.45 31.35
N PRO A 278 -18.30 6.56 30.33
CA PRO A 278 -19.72 6.70 30.55
C PRO A 278 -20.29 5.56 31.43
N GLY A 279 -20.92 5.91 32.54
CA GLY A 279 -21.49 4.95 33.49
C GLY A 279 -20.52 4.42 34.54
N GLU A 280 -19.29 4.87 34.60
CA GLU A 280 -18.28 4.53 35.62
C GLU A 280 -17.84 5.78 36.38
N GLU A 281 -17.31 5.59 37.62
CA GLU A 281 -16.67 6.69 38.31
C GLU A 281 -15.35 7.10 37.62
N PRO A 282 -15.02 8.42 37.54
CA PRO A 282 -13.75 8.87 37.02
C PRO A 282 -12.58 8.23 37.77
N ARG A 283 -11.59 7.75 37.05
CA ARG A 283 -10.38 7.15 37.61
C ARG A 283 -9.12 7.70 37.01
N GLN A 284 -8.00 7.44 37.61
CA GLN A 284 -6.68 7.83 37.17
C GLN A 284 -5.98 6.63 36.51
N VAL A 285 -5.22 6.92 35.44
CA VAL A 285 -4.36 5.95 34.76
C VAL A 285 -2.96 6.56 34.67
N SER A 286 -1.94 5.82 35.09
CA SER A 286 -0.56 6.26 34.97
C SER A 286 -0.18 6.43 33.49
N ARG A 287 0.34 7.61 33.14
CA ARG A 287 0.86 7.87 31.78
C ARG A 287 2.05 6.96 31.47
N ARG A 288 2.88 6.67 32.47
CA ARG A 288 4.02 5.76 32.31
C ARG A 288 3.56 4.35 31.95
N GLU A 289 2.61 3.77 32.68
CA GLU A 289 2.06 2.44 32.38
C GLU A 289 1.41 2.40 30.99
N LEU A 290 0.68 3.45 30.61
CA LEU A 290 0.12 3.59 29.26
C LEU A 290 1.22 3.51 28.17
N CYS A 291 2.30 4.26 28.35
CA CYS A 291 3.39 4.30 27.38
C CYS A 291 4.21 2.99 27.36
N GLU A 292 4.37 2.31 28.48
CA GLU A 292 4.99 0.99 28.57
C GLU A 292 4.20 -0.06 27.77
N ILE A 293 2.87 -0.03 27.85
CA ILE A 293 2.00 -0.91 27.04
C ILE A 293 2.20 -0.62 25.54
N ILE A 294 2.23 0.66 25.16
CA ILE A 294 2.40 1.09 23.77
C ILE A 294 3.77 0.66 23.23
N GLU A 295 4.84 0.97 23.97
CA GLU A 295 6.21 0.63 23.61
C GLU A 295 6.39 -0.87 23.43
N ALA A 296 5.90 -1.68 24.38
CA ALA A 296 5.99 -3.12 24.34
C ALA A 296 5.32 -3.71 23.07
N ARG A 297 4.11 -3.24 22.72
CA ARG A 297 3.42 -3.68 21.50
C ARG A 297 4.14 -3.24 20.24
N MET A 298 4.63 -2.02 20.19
CA MET A 298 5.34 -1.52 19.01
C MET A 298 6.71 -2.19 18.85
N ARG A 299 7.39 -2.52 19.95
CA ARG A 299 8.63 -3.32 19.93
C ARG A 299 8.38 -4.70 19.32
N GLU A 300 7.34 -5.41 19.79
CA GLU A 300 6.94 -6.69 19.22
C GLU A 300 6.64 -6.56 17.71
N THR A 301 5.94 -5.50 17.30
CA THR A 301 5.66 -5.24 15.88
C THR A 301 6.93 -5.07 15.07
N PHE A 302 7.92 -4.32 15.56
CA PHE A 302 9.22 -4.17 14.89
C PHE A 302 10.04 -5.46 14.89
N GLU A 303 9.96 -6.29 15.92
CA GLU A 303 10.59 -7.61 15.95
C GLU A 303 10.00 -8.55 14.89
N MET A 304 8.67 -8.53 14.73
CA MET A 304 7.99 -9.27 13.65
C MET A 304 8.43 -8.74 12.26
N LEU A 305 8.52 -7.42 12.08
CA LEU A 305 9.01 -6.79 10.86
C LEU A 305 10.47 -7.19 10.57
N ALA A 306 11.33 -7.19 11.59
CA ALA A 306 12.73 -7.63 11.44
C ALA A 306 12.83 -9.07 10.95
N GLY A 307 11.96 -9.96 11.47
CA GLY A 307 11.86 -11.35 11.02
C GLY A 307 11.42 -11.46 9.55
N GLU A 308 10.43 -10.65 9.13
CA GLU A 308 9.92 -10.64 7.76
C GLU A 308 10.94 -10.05 6.78
N MET A 309 11.58 -8.94 7.15
CA MET A 309 12.65 -8.32 6.36
C MET A 309 13.86 -9.26 6.18
N ALA A 310 14.17 -10.09 7.18
CA ALA A 310 15.24 -11.07 7.07
C ALA A 310 14.94 -12.15 6.00
N ARG A 311 13.68 -12.54 5.82
CA ARG A 311 13.26 -13.47 4.76
C ARG A 311 13.43 -12.86 3.37
N GLY A 312 13.14 -11.55 3.23
CA GLY A 312 13.30 -10.82 1.97
C GLY A 312 14.75 -10.42 1.64
N GLY A 313 15.72 -10.53 2.57
CA GLY A 313 17.11 -10.11 2.34
C GLY A 313 17.44 -8.75 2.94
N ARG A 314 17.41 -8.63 4.27
CA ARG A 314 17.63 -7.39 5.05
C ARG A 314 18.89 -6.59 4.69
N GLY A 315 19.95 -7.26 4.21
CA GLY A 315 21.24 -6.61 3.86
C GLY A 315 21.17 -5.69 2.63
N LEU A 316 20.06 -5.66 1.91
CA LEU A 316 19.86 -4.91 0.65
C LEU A 316 19.12 -3.57 0.85
N LEU A 317 19.12 -2.99 2.06
CA LEU A 317 18.33 -1.79 2.38
C LEU A 317 19.20 -0.64 2.94
N PRO A 318 20.14 -0.08 2.17
CA PRO A 318 21.00 1.02 2.62
C PRO A 318 20.22 2.30 2.98
N ALA A 319 19.11 2.58 2.28
CA ALA A 319 18.25 3.73 2.57
C ALA A 319 17.36 3.52 3.82
N GLY A 320 17.38 2.31 4.41
CA GLY A 320 16.67 2.00 5.66
C GLY A 320 15.18 1.77 5.49
N VAL A 321 14.41 2.22 6.49
CA VAL A 321 12.96 1.99 6.59
C VAL A 321 12.20 3.31 6.64
N ILE A 322 11.15 3.39 5.85
CA ILE A 322 10.21 4.50 5.84
C ILE A 322 8.89 4.03 6.43
N LEU A 323 8.52 4.61 7.55
CA LEU A 323 7.25 4.35 8.22
C LEU A 323 6.19 5.31 7.68
N THR A 324 5.02 4.77 7.39
CA THR A 324 3.84 5.53 6.98
C THR A 324 2.57 4.90 7.59
N GLY A 325 1.38 5.39 7.21
CA GLY A 325 0.12 4.94 7.81
C GLY A 325 -0.19 5.62 9.14
N GLY A 326 -1.44 5.49 9.58
CA GLY A 326 -1.92 6.15 10.81
C GLY A 326 -1.18 5.75 12.08
N GLY A 327 -0.71 4.49 12.16
CA GLY A 327 0.06 3.98 13.30
C GLY A 327 1.46 4.58 13.42
N SER A 328 2.04 5.06 12.32
CA SER A 328 3.36 5.69 12.31
C SER A 328 3.40 7.07 12.99
N GLN A 329 2.24 7.63 13.32
CA GLN A 329 2.13 8.93 13.99
C GLN A 329 2.35 8.87 15.52
N LEU A 330 2.53 7.68 16.09
CA LEU A 330 2.90 7.55 17.49
C LEU A 330 4.24 8.24 17.77
N ALA A 331 4.25 9.12 18.77
CA ALA A 331 5.47 9.80 19.18
C ALA A 331 6.58 8.80 19.55
N GLY A 332 7.82 9.04 19.12
CA GLY A 332 8.97 8.18 19.44
C GLY A 332 9.05 6.88 18.63
N ILE A 333 8.13 6.63 17.68
CA ILE A 333 8.08 5.37 16.92
C ILE A 333 9.33 5.18 16.03
N ALA A 334 9.85 6.26 15.45
CA ALA A 334 11.04 6.18 14.60
C ALA A 334 12.30 5.84 15.42
N GLU A 335 12.41 6.36 16.64
CA GLU A 335 13.49 6.06 17.59
C GLU A 335 13.47 4.60 18.00
N LEU A 336 12.30 4.09 18.37
CA LEU A 336 12.09 2.68 18.70
C LEU A 336 12.39 1.79 17.49
N GLY A 337 11.94 2.18 16.30
CA GLY A 337 12.23 1.47 15.05
C GLY A 337 13.73 1.38 14.78
N ARG A 338 14.50 2.49 14.95
CA ARG A 338 15.97 2.48 14.79
C ARG A 338 16.64 1.54 15.78
N GLU A 339 16.17 1.53 17.02
CA GLU A 339 16.71 0.67 18.08
C GLU A 339 16.53 -0.81 17.75
N VAL A 340 15.30 -1.21 17.39
CA VAL A 340 14.96 -2.63 17.17
C VAL A 340 15.49 -3.13 15.82
N LEU A 341 15.28 -2.35 14.73
CA LEU A 341 15.67 -2.76 13.38
C LEU A 341 17.17 -2.58 13.11
N ARG A 342 17.87 -1.74 13.89
CA ARG A 342 19.28 -1.39 13.76
C ARG A 342 19.65 -0.85 12.37
N MET A 343 18.80 0.03 11.84
CA MET A 343 18.97 0.71 10.57
C MET A 343 18.30 2.09 10.61
N PRO A 344 18.57 2.99 9.64
CA PRO A 344 17.87 4.26 9.56
C PRO A 344 16.37 4.06 9.47
N VAL A 345 15.61 4.84 10.25
CA VAL A 345 14.14 4.84 10.22
C VAL A 345 13.66 6.27 10.25
N ARG A 346 12.73 6.61 9.35
CA ARG A 346 12.02 7.90 9.34
C ARG A 346 10.52 7.69 9.12
N VAL A 347 9.73 8.63 9.57
CA VAL A 347 8.30 8.71 9.24
C VAL A 347 8.12 9.64 8.05
N SER A 348 7.26 9.25 7.12
CA SER A 348 6.90 10.08 5.96
C SER A 348 5.41 10.01 5.68
N GLY A 349 4.83 11.17 5.43
CA GLY A 349 3.53 11.29 4.76
C GLY A 349 3.71 11.49 3.26
N PRO A 350 2.60 11.55 2.50
CA PRO A 350 2.60 11.84 1.07
C PRO A 350 3.25 13.20 0.77
N GLN A 351 4.00 13.31 -0.33
CA GLN A 351 4.74 14.51 -0.71
C GLN A 351 4.39 14.93 -2.14
N GLY A 352 4.74 16.16 -2.56
CA GLY A 352 4.72 16.59 -3.96
C GLY A 352 3.33 16.71 -4.59
N MET A 353 2.30 17.00 -3.81
CA MET A 353 0.93 17.25 -4.26
C MET A 353 0.61 18.75 -4.24
N GLY A 354 -0.44 19.14 -4.99
CA GLY A 354 -1.11 20.43 -4.91
C GLY A 354 -2.57 20.31 -4.47
N GLY A 355 -3.26 21.46 -4.32
CA GLY A 355 -4.69 21.49 -3.98
C GLY A 355 -4.97 21.40 -2.49
N LEU A 356 -5.88 20.54 -2.07
CA LEU A 356 -6.36 20.39 -0.68
C LEU A 356 -5.33 19.67 0.23
N VAL A 357 -4.07 20.11 0.22
CA VAL A 357 -2.94 19.41 0.86
C VAL A 357 -3.02 19.38 2.38
N ASP A 358 -3.46 20.49 3.00
CA ASP A 358 -3.44 20.64 4.47
C ASP A 358 -4.22 19.56 5.22
N THR A 359 -5.23 18.96 4.57
CA THR A 359 -6.11 17.97 5.17
C THR A 359 -5.63 16.52 4.97
N ILE A 360 -4.74 16.26 4.00
CA ILE A 360 -4.38 14.92 3.54
C ILE A 360 -2.88 14.66 3.45
N SER A 361 -2.06 15.53 4.06
CA SER A 361 -0.59 15.40 4.06
C SER A 361 -0.07 14.45 5.14
N ASP A 362 -0.90 14.02 6.07
CA ASP A 362 -0.44 13.11 7.12
C ASP A 362 -0.24 11.65 6.61
N PRO A 363 0.60 10.85 7.28
CA PRO A 363 0.92 9.49 6.86
C PRO A 363 -0.30 8.59 6.64
N SER A 364 -1.43 8.86 7.31
CA SER A 364 -2.63 8.02 7.20
C SER A 364 -3.36 8.12 5.85
N TYR A 365 -2.90 9.01 4.96
CA TYR A 365 -3.42 9.15 3.59
C TYR A 365 -2.47 8.58 2.53
N ALA A 366 -1.35 7.97 2.93
CA ALA A 366 -0.34 7.48 2.00
C ALA A 366 -0.92 6.51 0.96
N THR A 367 -1.70 5.52 1.39
CA THR A 367 -2.35 4.57 0.45
C THR A 367 -3.26 5.29 -0.54
N ALA A 368 -4.16 6.16 -0.08
CA ALA A 368 -5.12 6.84 -0.94
C ALA A 368 -4.45 7.77 -1.97
N ILE A 369 -3.42 8.52 -1.57
CA ILE A 369 -2.60 9.35 -2.48
C ILE A 369 -1.79 8.47 -3.42
N GLY A 370 -1.23 7.38 -2.92
CA GLY A 370 -0.48 6.43 -3.73
C GLY A 370 -1.32 5.80 -4.84
N LEU A 371 -2.59 5.51 -4.59
CA LEU A 371 -3.52 5.05 -5.62
C LEU A 371 -3.68 6.05 -6.77
N LEU A 372 -3.75 7.36 -6.45
CA LEU A 372 -3.79 8.39 -7.48
C LEU A 372 -2.47 8.48 -8.26
N ARG A 373 -1.32 8.35 -7.59
CA ARG A 373 -0.01 8.34 -8.26
C ARG A 373 0.16 7.10 -9.14
N TRP A 374 -0.29 5.96 -8.67
CA TRP A 374 -0.33 4.74 -9.46
C TRP A 374 -1.09 4.95 -10.77
N GLY A 375 -2.27 5.57 -10.70
CA GLY A 375 -3.04 5.95 -11.88
C GLY A 375 -2.34 6.99 -12.76
N ALA A 376 -1.63 7.96 -12.16
CA ALA A 376 -0.90 8.98 -12.90
C ALA A 376 0.25 8.38 -13.72
N ILE A 377 0.96 7.39 -13.19
CA ILE A 377 2.01 6.65 -13.90
C ILE A 377 1.42 5.95 -15.14
N GLN A 378 0.25 5.32 -15.01
CA GLN A 378 -0.42 4.66 -16.14
C GLN A 378 -0.79 5.64 -17.26
N VAL A 379 -1.32 6.80 -16.87
CA VAL A 379 -1.66 7.85 -17.85
C VAL A 379 -0.42 8.35 -18.60
N ALA A 380 0.70 8.52 -17.89
CA ALA A 380 1.97 8.93 -18.48
C ALA A 380 2.53 7.90 -19.47
N GLU A 381 2.32 6.61 -19.22
CA GLU A 381 2.73 5.49 -20.09
C GLU A 381 1.81 5.30 -21.32
N GLY A 382 0.79 6.15 -21.48
CA GLY A 382 -0.09 6.17 -22.67
C GLY A 382 -1.23 5.15 -22.60
N GLU A 383 -1.52 4.56 -21.45
CA GLU A 383 -2.77 3.83 -21.24
C GLU A 383 -3.90 4.82 -20.96
N PRO A 384 -5.02 4.78 -21.72
CA PRO A 384 -6.10 5.74 -21.52
C PRO A 384 -6.77 5.52 -20.17
N ALA A 385 -6.65 6.47 -19.26
CA ALA A 385 -7.45 6.55 -18.06
C ALA A 385 -8.96 6.67 -18.38
N TYR A 386 -9.31 6.89 -19.66
CA TYR A 386 -10.65 7.17 -20.12
C TYR A 386 -10.86 6.77 -21.60
N GLU A 387 -11.11 5.49 -21.88
CA GLU A 387 -11.86 5.07 -23.07
C GLU A 387 -12.93 4.05 -22.68
N SER A 388 -14.17 4.49 -22.81
CA SER A 388 -15.35 3.65 -22.75
C SER A 388 -15.32 2.68 -23.94
N ALA A 389 -14.89 1.44 -23.72
CA ALA A 389 -15.17 0.38 -24.67
C ALA A 389 -16.47 -0.31 -24.28
N PRO A 390 -17.47 -0.40 -25.19
CA PRO A 390 -18.69 -1.12 -24.90
C PRO A 390 -18.43 -2.63 -24.88
N GLY A 391 -18.67 -3.27 -23.76
CA GLY A 391 -19.04 -4.69 -23.63
C GLY A 391 -18.06 -5.70 -24.21
N SER A 392 -17.04 -6.06 -23.44
CA SER A 392 -16.48 -7.41 -23.53
C SER A 392 -15.90 -7.82 -22.15
N GLY A 393 -16.79 -8.39 -21.34
CA GLY A 393 -16.38 -9.20 -20.21
C GLY A 393 -15.76 -10.50 -20.71
N GLY A 394 -14.47 -10.49 -21.06
CA GLY A 394 -13.72 -11.66 -21.47
C GLY A 394 -12.34 -11.65 -20.84
N LEU A 395 -11.87 -12.85 -20.44
CA LEU A 395 -10.55 -13.14 -19.87
C LEU A 395 -9.36 -12.43 -20.53
N VAL A 396 -9.49 -12.00 -21.77
CA VAL A 396 -8.42 -11.37 -22.58
C VAL A 396 -8.17 -9.91 -22.18
N GLY A 397 -9.15 -9.19 -21.63
CA GLY A 397 -8.97 -7.82 -21.13
C GLY A 397 -8.19 -7.76 -19.82
N ARG A 398 -8.26 -8.83 -19.01
CA ARG A 398 -7.51 -8.99 -17.75
C ARG A 398 -6.02 -9.28 -17.95
N LEU A 399 -5.65 -9.84 -19.10
CA LEU A 399 -4.28 -10.20 -19.43
C LEU A 399 -3.40 -9.00 -19.86
N ARG A 400 -3.98 -7.89 -20.31
CA ARG A 400 -3.21 -6.71 -20.76
C ARG A 400 -2.81 -5.76 -19.64
N GLY A 401 -3.57 -5.68 -18.55
CA GLY A 401 -3.29 -4.75 -17.44
C GLY A 401 -2.21 -5.17 -16.46
N ALA A 402 -1.71 -6.40 -16.54
CA ALA A 402 -0.82 -6.97 -15.54
C ALA A 402 0.68 -7.00 -15.93
N ILE A 403 1.02 -6.58 -17.14
CA ILE A 403 2.43 -6.51 -17.58
C ILE A 403 2.86 -5.04 -17.53
N ARG A 404 3.32 -4.59 -16.38
CA ARG A 404 3.83 -3.24 -16.23
C ARG A 404 5.33 -3.20 -16.10
N SER A 405 5.91 -2.41 -16.99
CA SER A 405 7.19 -1.78 -16.74
C SER A 405 6.95 -0.57 -15.84
N ILE A 406 7.13 -0.70 -14.53
CA ILE A 406 7.23 0.44 -13.63
C ILE A 406 8.66 0.99 -13.78
N PHE A 407 9.03 1.43 -14.98
CA PHE A 407 10.22 2.30 -15.19
C PHE A 407 10.34 2.69 -16.66
N PRO A 408 10.73 3.97 -16.90
CA PRO A 408 11.07 4.45 -18.24
C PRO A 408 12.29 3.75 -18.83
#